data_55607d289e74d1a07158c14b3fba1963
#
_entry.id   55607d289e74d1a07158c14b3fba1963
#
_cell.length_a   1.000
_cell.length_b   1.000
_cell.length_c   1.000
_cell.angle_alpha   90.00
_cell.angle_beta   90.00
_cell.angle_gamma   90.00
#
_symmetry.space_group_name_H-M   'P 1'
#
loop_
_entity.id
_entity.type
_entity.pdbx_description
1 polymer ?
#
loop_
_entity_poly.entity_id
_entity_poly.type
_entity_poly.pdbx_seq_one_letter_code
_entity_poly.pdbx_strand_id
1 'polypeptide(L)'
;MNYKIKTIPSFDRDLKILSKKYKSFKSDLSKLREILSNNPKSGIPIGNSCYKIRITIASKNKGKSGGARVITNVLSLNELEGVIYLLAVYDKSEQENISDNEIKDLLKKIITA
;
A
#
# COMPACT_ATOMS: atom_id res chain seq x y z
N MET A 1 -5.01 7.94 -17.22
CA MET A 1 -5.72 8.06 -15.92
C MET A 1 -4.96 9.01 -15.01
N ASN A 2 -5.69 9.89 -14.34
CA ASN A 2 -5.09 10.89 -13.44
C ASN A 2 -5.39 10.58 -11.98
N TYR A 3 -4.80 9.52 -11.46
CA TYR A 3 -4.88 9.19 -10.05
C TYR A 3 -3.64 9.69 -9.34
N LYS A 4 -3.84 10.50 -8.30
CA LYS A 4 -2.76 10.93 -7.42
C LYS A 4 -2.55 9.89 -6.34
N ILE A 5 -1.29 9.63 -6.01
CA ILE A 5 -0.93 8.70 -4.93
C ILE A 5 -0.48 9.52 -3.74
N LYS A 6 -1.15 9.34 -2.62
CA LYS A 6 -0.84 10.03 -1.37
C LYS A 6 -0.58 9.02 -0.25
N THR A 7 0.16 9.44 0.74
CA THR A 7 0.43 8.62 1.92
C THR A 7 -0.17 9.27 3.16
N ILE A 8 -0.26 8.50 4.24
CA ILE A 8 -0.57 9.01 5.57
C ILE A 8 0.66 8.81 6.47
N PRO A 9 0.81 9.56 7.57
CA PRO A 9 2.02 9.51 8.40
C PRO A 9 2.40 8.12 8.89
N SER A 10 1.42 7.27 9.21
CA SER A 10 1.72 5.90 9.65
C SER A 10 2.35 5.06 8.54
N PHE A 11 1.92 5.25 7.28
CA PHE A 11 2.54 4.59 6.15
C PHE A 11 3.99 5.06 5.97
N ASP A 12 4.22 6.35 6.09
CA ASP A 12 5.55 6.92 5.94
C ASP A 12 6.54 6.36 6.97
N ARG A 13 6.07 6.14 8.21
CA ARG A 13 6.88 5.50 9.26
C ARG A 13 7.19 4.05 8.92
N ASP A 14 6.19 3.28 8.48
CA ASP A 14 6.39 1.89 8.08
C ASP A 14 7.36 1.79 6.92
N LEU A 15 7.23 2.66 5.94
CA LEU A 15 8.13 2.73 4.79
C LEU A 15 9.57 2.99 5.23
N LYS A 16 9.76 3.92 6.16
CA LYS A 16 11.09 4.26 6.66
C LYS A 16 11.74 3.06 7.35
N ILE A 17 11.00 2.35 8.18
CA ILE A 17 11.48 1.17 8.89
C ILE A 17 11.87 0.06 7.90
N LEU A 18 11.01 -0.24 6.95
CA LEU A 18 11.27 -1.28 5.96
C LEU A 18 12.40 -0.92 4.99
N SER A 19 12.53 0.37 4.66
CA SER A 19 13.62 0.84 3.79
C SER A 19 14.99 0.72 4.47
N LYS A 20 15.05 0.81 5.78
CA LYS A 20 16.28 0.56 6.54
C LYS A 20 16.62 -0.92 6.61
N LYS A 21 15.59 -1.77 6.71
CA LYS A 21 15.76 -3.22 6.82
C LYS A 21 16.09 -3.87 5.47
N TYR A 22 15.45 -3.41 4.40
CA TYR A 22 15.60 -3.99 3.07
C TYR A 22 16.06 -2.92 2.07
N LYS A 23 17.27 -3.05 1.57
CA LYS A 23 17.86 -2.03 0.68
C LYS A 23 17.11 -1.83 -0.65
N SER A 24 16.35 -2.83 -1.10
CA SER A 24 15.58 -2.72 -2.33
C SER A 24 14.20 -2.09 -2.13
N PHE A 25 13.79 -1.80 -0.89
CA PHE A 25 12.39 -1.52 -0.59
C PHE A 25 11.85 -0.28 -1.30
N LYS A 26 12.62 0.80 -1.36
CA LYS A 26 12.20 2.01 -2.08
C LYS A 26 11.97 1.75 -3.57
N SER A 27 12.84 0.95 -4.17
CA SER A 27 12.72 0.53 -5.57
C SER A 27 11.49 -0.37 -5.76
N ASP A 28 11.27 -1.30 -4.83
CA ASP A 28 10.10 -2.19 -4.86
C ASP A 28 8.80 -1.39 -4.81
N LEU A 29 8.76 -0.36 -3.97
CA LEU A 29 7.59 0.51 -3.85
C LEU A 29 7.39 1.36 -5.12
N SER A 30 8.47 1.81 -5.76
CA SER A 30 8.38 2.55 -7.02
C SER A 30 7.69 1.74 -8.11
N LYS A 31 7.97 0.44 -8.18
CA LYS A 31 7.31 -0.46 -9.12
C LYS A 31 5.81 -0.55 -8.84
N LEU A 32 5.43 -0.57 -7.57
CA LEU A 32 4.03 -0.55 -7.19
C LEU A 32 3.33 0.73 -7.66
N ARG A 33 3.99 1.88 -7.52
CA ARG A 33 3.43 3.16 -7.97
C ARG A 33 3.12 3.15 -9.47
N GLU A 34 3.99 2.56 -10.28
CA GLU A 34 3.73 2.40 -11.71
C GLU A 34 2.51 1.53 -11.98
N ILE A 35 2.39 0.41 -11.27
CA ILE A 35 1.23 -0.47 -11.39
C ILE A 35 -0.05 0.27 -11.04
N LEU A 36 -0.05 1.01 -9.96
CA LEU A 36 -1.22 1.77 -9.50
C LEU A 36 -1.59 2.91 -10.44
N SER A 37 -0.62 3.53 -11.07
CA SER A 37 -0.88 4.58 -12.07
C SER A 37 -1.69 4.05 -13.25
N ASN A 38 -1.45 2.80 -13.63
CA ASN A 38 -2.16 2.16 -14.75
C ASN A 38 -3.42 1.41 -14.31
N ASN A 39 -3.44 0.92 -13.07
CA ASN A 39 -4.57 0.18 -12.52
C ASN A 39 -4.77 0.54 -11.05
N PRO A 40 -5.53 1.62 -10.77
CA PRO A 40 -5.71 2.11 -9.39
C PRO A 40 -6.32 1.10 -8.42
N LYS A 41 -7.12 0.17 -8.91
CA LYS A 41 -7.81 -0.83 -8.09
C LYS A 41 -7.11 -2.19 -8.11
N SER A 42 -5.79 -2.18 -8.25
CA SER A 42 -4.99 -3.41 -8.21
C SER A 42 -5.07 -4.07 -6.85
N GLY A 43 -5.00 -5.39 -6.85
CA GLY A 43 -4.98 -6.20 -5.63
C GLY A 43 -6.33 -6.83 -5.34
N ILE A 44 -6.47 -7.32 -4.12
CA ILE A 44 -7.67 -8.01 -3.64
C ILE A 44 -8.53 -7.01 -2.87
N PRO A 45 -9.82 -6.83 -3.26
CA PRO A 45 -10.71 -5.96 -2.49
C PRO A 45 -10.94 -6.51 -1.08
N ILE A 46 -10.85 -5.63 -0.08
CA ILE A 46 -11.03 -6.01 1.33
C ILE A 46 -12.12 -5.18 2.03
N GLY A 47 -12.98 -4.51 1.26
CA GLY A 47 -14.04 -3.65 1.78
C GLY A 47 -13.60 -2.21 1.96
N ASN A 48 -14.55 -1.31 2.14
CA ASN A 48 -14.31 0.13 2.37
C ASN A 48 -13.48 0.81 1.27
N SER A 49 -13.61 0.35 0.02
CA SER A 49 -12.82 0.82 -1.12
C SER A 49 -11.32 0.62 -0.91
N CYS A 50 -10.95 -0.37 -0.11
CA CYS A 50 -9.56 -0.73 0.17
C CYS A 50 -9.15 -1.99 -0.59
N TYR A 51 -7.87 -2.08 -0.89
CA TYR A 51 -7.29 -3.20 -1.61
C TYR A 51 -6.01 -3.63 -0.92
N LYS A 52 -5.75 -4.93 -0.94
CA LYS A 52 -4.51 -5.52 -0.42
C LYS A 52 -3.66 -5.99 -1.60
N ILE A 53 -2.46 -5.47 -1.72
CA ILE A 53 -1.55 -5.74 -2.83
C ILE A 53 -0.31 -6.45 -2.31
N ARG A 54 0.07 -7.52 -2.99
CA ARG A 54 1.31 -8.24 -2.72
C ARG A 54 2.43 -7.61 -3.53
N ILE A 55 3.55 -7.32 -2.88
CA ILE A 55 4.75 -6.85 -3.57
C ILE A 55 5.94 -7.73 -3.19
N THR A 56 6.86 -7.90 -4.13
CA THR A 56 8.12 -8.59 -3.90
C THR A 56 9.09 -7.63 -3.22
N ILE A 57 9.79 -8.11 -2.21
CA ILE A 57 10.96 -7.41 -1.67
C ILE A 57 12.17 -8.07 -2.33
N ALA A 58 12.73 -7.41 -3.35
CA ALA A 58 13.77 -8.01 -4.19
C ALA A 58 14.98 -8.48 -3.38
N SER A 59 15.40 -7.70 -2.38
CA SER A 59 16.55 -8.05 -1.55
C SER A 59 16.31 -9.23 -0.62
N LYS A 60 15.06 -9.70 -0.45
CA LYS A 60 14.76 -10.92 0.33
C LYS A 60 14.88 -12.20 -0.48
N ASN A 61 14.77 -12.12 -1.80
CA ASN A 61 14.81 -13.29 -2.68
C ASN A 61 13.73 -14.35 -2.41
N LYS A 62 12.55 -13.94 -1.95
CA LYS A 62 11.47 -14.87 -1.58
C LYS A 62 10.19 -14.71 -2.41
N GLY A 63 10.22 -13.88 -3.47
CA GLY A 63 9.07 -13.63 -4.31
C GLY A 63 7.93 -12.96 -3.55
N LYS A 64 6.73 -12.98 -4.14
CA LYS A 64 5.57 -12.27 -3.58
C LYS A 64 5.03 -12.89 -2.29
N SER A 65 5.14 -14.21 -2.14
CA SER A 65 4.65 -14.89 -0.95
C SER A 65 5.40 -14.50 0.32
N GLY A 66 6.70 -14.21 0.18
CA GLY A 66 7.54 -13.78 1.29
C GLY A 66 7.83 -12.28 1.30
N GLY A 67 7.13 -11.51 0.47
CA GLY A 67 7.37 -10.08 0.35
C GLY A 67 6.57 -9.24 1.34
N ALA A 68 6.10 -8.09 0.89
CA ALA A 68 5.29 -7.20 1.69
C ALA A 68 3.85 -7.15 1.20
N ARG A 69 2.99 -6.61 2.04
CA ARG A 69 1.60 -6.30 1.71
C ARG A 69 1.39 -4.81 1.85
N VAL A 70 0.71 -4.22 0.88
CA VAL A 70 0.35 -2.80 0.91
C VAL A 70 -1.16 -2.69 0.93
N ILE A 71 -1.67 -1.88 1.83
CA ILE A 71 -3.10 -1.57 1.91
C ILE A 71 -3.33 -0.21 1.28
N THR A 72 -4.21 -0.17 0.28
CA THR A 72 -4.59 1.08 -0.39
C THR A 72 -6.05 1.39 -0.14
N ASN A 73 -6.41 2.67 -0.24
CA ASN A 73 -7.80 3.11 -0.33
C ASN A 73 -7.93 3.94 -1.60
N VAL A 74 -8.95 3.66 -2.40
CA VAL A 74 -9.14 4.31 -3.70
C VAL A 74 -10.38 5.20 -3.62
N LEU A 75 -10.17 6.50 -3.78
CA LEU A 75 -11.24 7.48 -3.89
C LEU A 75 -11.35 7.90 -5.36
N SER A 76 -12.38 7.41 -6.02
CA SER A 76 -12.63 7.75 -7.42
C SER A 76 -13.51 8.99 -7.52
N LEU A 77 -13.06 9.99 -8.26
CA LEU A 77 -13.85 11.19 -8.55
C LEU A 77 -14.69 10.99 -9.82
N ASN A 78 -14.10 10.30 -10.79
CA ASN A 78 -14.76 9.84 -12.00
C ASN A 78 -13.95 8.67 -12.58
N GLU A 79 -14.24 8.20 -13.78
CA GLU A 79 -13.55 7.04 -14.37
C GLU A 79 -12.05 7.24 -14.56
N LEU A 80 -11.61 8.48 -14.74
CA LEU A 80 -10.23 8.81 -15.09
C LEU A 80 -9.45 9.49 -13.97
N GLU A 81 -10.12 9.97 -12.94
CA GLU A 81 -9.50 10.79 -11.90
C GLU A 81 -9.86 10.29 -10.49
N GLY A 82 -8.91 10.39 -9.60
CA GLY A 82 -9.11 10.03 -8.21
C GLY A 82 -7.83 10.14 -7.40
N VAL A 83 -7.89 9.60 -6.20
CA VAL A 83 -6.77 9.58 -5.26
C VAL A 83 -6.62 8.16 -4.72
N ILE A 84 -5.39 7.68 -4.68
CA ILE A 84 -5.04 6.42 -4.04
C ILE A 84 -4.26 6.78 -2.77
N TYR A 85 -4.79 6.39 -1.61
CA TYR A 85 -4.08 6.54 -0.35
C TYR A 85 -3.34 5.24 -0.03
N LEU A 86 -2.04 5.34 0.24
CA LEU A 86 -1.26 4.23 0.77
C LEU A 86 -1.40 4.27 2.28
N LEU A 87 -2.14 3.31 2.84
CA LEU A 87 -2.52 3.31 4.25
C LEU A 87 -1.54 2.57 5.14
N ALA A 88 -1.08 1.42 4.68
CA ALA A 88 -0.18 0.58 5.47
C ALA A 88 0.71 -0.24 4.54
N VAL A 89 1.88 -0.56 5.03
CA VAL A 89 2.76 -1.54 4.41
C VAL A 89 3.40 -2.37 5.51
N TYR A 90 3.41 -3.68 5.34
CA TYR A 90 4.00 -4.57 6.33
C TYR A 90 4.70 -5.74 5.67
N ASP A 91 5.71 -6.26 6.35
CA ASP A 91 6.43 -7.46 5.95
C ASP A 91 5.57 -8.68 6.29
N LYS A 92 5.27 -9.51 5.31
CA LYS A 92 4.43 -10.70 5.48
C LYS A 92 5.03 -11.66 6.52
N SER A 93 6.34 -11.71 6.68
CA SER A 93 6.99 -12.58 7.65
C SER A 93 6.84 -12.09 9.10
N GLU A 94 6.57 -10.81 9.29
CA GLU A 94 6.41 -10.22 10.63
C GLU A 94 4.94 -10.09 11.04
N GLN A 95 4.07 -9.91 10.06
CA GLN A 95 2.64 -9.72 10.27
C GLN A 95 1.89 -10.44 9.16
N GLU A 96 1.05 -11.40 9.52
CA GLU A 96 0.37 -12.20 8.51
C GLU A 96 -0.79 -11.45 7.84
N ASN A 97 -1.48 -10.61 8.59
CA ASN A 97 -2.68 -9.93 8.09
C ASN A 97 -2.91 -8.62 8.84
N ILE A 98 -3.89 -7.85 8.37
CA ILE A 98 -4.35 -6.64 9.04
C ILE A 98 -5.84 -6.79 9.35
N SER A 99 -6.27 -6.38 10.53
CA SER A 99 -7.66 -6.51 10.95
C SER A 99 -8.54 -5.40 10.36
N ASP A 100 -9.86 -5.66 10.29
CA ASP A 100 -10.83 -4.66 9.84
C ASP A 100 -10.83 -3.41 10.73
N ASN A 101 -10.63 -3.60 12.04
CA ASN A 101 -10.54 -2.49 12.97
C ASN A 101 -9.31 -1.61 12.71
N GLU A 102 -8.18 -2.22 12.42
CA GLU A 102 -6.96 -1.49 12.04
C GLU A 102 -7.18 -0.69 10.76
N ILE A 103 -7.85 -1.28 9.77
CA ILE A 103 -8.18 -0.60 8.51
C ILE A 103 -9.08 0.60 8.78
N LYS A 104 -10.12 0.44 9.61
CA LYS A 104 -11.01 1.55 9.98
C LYS A 104 -10.27 2.68 10.67
N ASP A 105 -9.33 2.37 11.55
CA ASP A 105 -8.51 3.37 12.21
C ASP A 105 -7.61 4.12 11.22
N LEU A 106 -7.04 3.41 10.25
CA LEU A 106 -6.23 4.03 9.20
C LEU A 106 -7.06 4.94 8.31
N LEU A 107 -8.29 4.55 7.97
CA LEU A 107 -9.20 5.37 7.17
C LEU A 107 -9.54 6.70 7.86
N LYS A 108 -9.69 6.70 9.17
CA LYS A 108 -9.93 7.91 9.94
C LYS A 108 -8.78 8.92 9.80
N LYS A 109 -7.57 8.46 9.62
CA LYS A 109 -6.39 9.32 9.47
C LYS A 109 -6.38 10.08 8.15
N ILE A 110 -7.06 9.60 7.13
CA ILE A 110 -7.21 10.32 5.86
C ILE A 110 -7.95 11.64 6.07
N ILE A 111 -8.99 11.60 6.89
CA ILE A 111 -9.86 12.77 7.15
C ILE A 111 -9.12 13.84 7.94
N THR A 112 -8.19 13.44 8.80
CA THR A 112 -7.45 14.35 9.69
C THR A 112 -6.09 14.77 9.14
N ALA A 113 -5.66 14.18 8.05
CA ALA A 113 -4.34 14.45 7.48
C ALA A 113 -4.26 15.73 6.65
#